data_7b2e9c6e667e152f5405c46457402a1f
#
_entry.id   7b2e9c6e667e152f5405c46457402a1f
#
_cell.length_a   1.000
_cell.length_b   1.000
_cell.length_c   1.000
_cell.angle_alpha   90.00
_cell.angle_beta   90.00
_cell.angle_gamma   90.00
#
_symmetry.space_group_name_H-M   'P 1'
#
loop_
_entity.id
_entity.type
_entity.pdbx_description
1 polymer ?
#
loop_
_entity_poly.entity_id
_entity_poly.type
_entity_poly.pdbx_seq_one_letter_code
_entity_poly.pdbx_strand_id
1 'polypeptide(L)'
;MANEFTQIGNIEAGTAPTTEQVDQIYEIIANAPESEQADLIKELADQYPDSGGEILSAIIEANPDDAADIAITTAEALPEAAAEVAAAVAEVVPEAATEIATQMAQTNPEAAQAAAQAIVEANPEAAAEVAIAMAEAAP
;
A
#
# COMPACT_ATOMS: atom_id res chain seq x y z
N MET A 1 -19.64 16.22 4.91
CA MET A 1 -19.85 14.93 5.57
C MET A 1 -18.62 14.55 6.38
N ALA A 2 -18.82 13.89 7.50
CA ALA A 2 -17.69 13.45 8.30
C ALA A 2 -16.94 12.35 7.56
N ASN A 3 -15.61 12.41 7.59
CA ASN A 3 -14.73 11.39 7.08
C ASN A 3 -14.90 10.11 7.94
N GLU A 4 -14.90 8.93 7.32
CA GLU A 4 -15.05 7.64 8.01
C GLU A 4 -14.02 7.43 9.13
N PHE A 5 -12.85 8.05 9.00
CA PHE A 5 -11.74 7.89 9.93
C PHE A 5 -11.68 8.95 11.03
N THR A 6 -12.65 9.87 11.09
CA THR A 6 -12.67 10.95 12.08
C THR A 6 -12.65 10.40 13.52
N GLN A 7 -13.31 9.28 13.76
CA GLN A 7 -13.37 8.64 15.09
C GLN A 7 -12.05 8.00 15.53
N ILE A 8 -11.12 7.80 14.61
CA ILE A 8 -9.82 7.15 14.92
C ILE A 8 -8.95 8.06 15.79
N GLY A 9 -9.11 9.37 15.67
CA GLY A 9 -8.35 10.34 16.42
C GLY A 9 -7.12 10.83 15.68
N ASN A 10 -6.21 11.46 16.41
CA ASN A 10 -5.01 12.07 15.85
C ASN A 10 -3.88 11.05 15.68
N ILE A 11 -3.20 11.13 14.54
CA ILE A 11 -1.95 10.42 14.29
C ILE A 11 -0.98 11.50 13.82
N GLU A 12 0.01 11.82 14.64
CA GLU A 12 0.98 12.87 14.31
C GLU A 12 1.94 12.42 13.20
N ALA A 13 2.31 13.35 12.33
CA ALA A 13 3.29 13.10 11.27
C ALA A 13 4.59 12.55 11.87
N GLY A 14 5.13 11.50 11.28
CA GLY A 14 6.34 10.85 11.74
C GLY A 14 6.17 9.94 12.94
N THR A 15 4.93 9.78 13.43
CA THR A 15 4.60 8.89 14.55
C THR A 15 3.83 7.69 13.99
N ALA A 16 4.24 6.49 14.36
CA ALA A 16 3.53 5.28 13.94
C ALA A 16 2.13 5.23 14.60
N PRO A 17 1.10 4.77 13.89
CA PRO A 17 -0.20 4.56 14.50
C PRO A 17 -0.13 3.44 15.55
N THR A 18 -1.01 3.50 16.55
CA THR A 18 -1.10 2.42 17.54
C THR A 18 -1.70 1.17 16.89
N THR A 19 -1.46 0.01 17.49
CA THR A 19 -2.06 -1.25 17.03
C THR A 19 -3.58 -1.14 16.94
N GLU A 20 -4.21 -0.53 17.95
CA GLU A 20 -5.65 -0.32 17.97
C GLU A 20 -6.12 0.54 16.79
N GLN A 21 -5.39 1.62 16.50
CA GLN A 21 -5.70 2.50 15.37
C GLN A 21 -5.57 1.75 14.03
N VAL A 22 -4.51 0.96 13.89
CA VAL A 22 -4.30 0.12 12.69
C VAL A 22 -5.47 -0.84 12.50
N ASP A 23 -5.87 -1.53 13.55
CA ASP A 23 -6.98 -2.50 13.49
C ASP A 23 -8.30 -1.82 13.13
N GLN A 24 -8.59 -0.67 13.70
CA GLN A 24 -9.82 0.08 13.42
C GLN A 24 -9.86 0.55 11.96
N ILE A 25 -8.76 1.08 11.46
CA ILE A 25 -8.67 1.54 10.07
C ILE A 25 -8.79 0.36 9.12
N TYR A 26 -8.09 -0.73 9.41
CA TYR A 26 -8.17 -1.95 8.59
C TYR A 26 -9.61 -2.45 8.49
N GLU A 27 -10.34 -2.52 9.61
CA GLU A 27 -11.72 -2.99 9.61
C GLU A 27 -12.64 -2.12 8.76
N ILE A 28 -12.45 -0.80 8.79
CA ILE A 28 -13.24 0.11 7.97
C ILE A 28 -13.03 -0.19 6.48
N ILE A 29 -11.79 -0.35 6.07
CA ILE A 29 -11.44 -0.62 4.67
C ILE A 29 -11.88 -2.03 4.26
N ALA A 30 -11.54 -3.04 5.06
CA ALA A 30 -11.80 -4.44 4.74
C ALA A 30 -13.28 -4.78 4.67
N ASN A 31 -14.12 -4.13 5.49
CA ASN A 31 -15.57 -4.35 5.51
C ASN A 31 -16.31 -3.60 4.41
N ALA A 32 -15.64 -2.69 3.71
CA ALA A 32 -16.26 -1.94 2.62
C ALA A 32 -16.27 -2.80 1.34
N PRO A 33 -17.24 -2.57 0.44
CA PRO A 33 -17.20 -3.18 -0.87
C PRO A 33 -15.92 -2.83 -1.60
N GLU A 34 -15.40 -3.78 -2.38
CA GLU A 34 -14.15 -3.59 -3.13
C GLU A 34 -14.16 -2.30 -3.95
N SER A 35 -15.32 -1.97 -4.55
CA SER A 35 -15.48 -0.76 -5.35
C SER A 35 -15.33 0.54 -4.55
N GLU A 36 -15.45 0.49 -3.22
CA GLU A 36 -15.36 1.66 -2.36
C GLU A 36 -14.03 1.76 -1.62
N GLN A 37 -13.23 0.71 -1.64
CA GLN A 37 -11.98 0.67 -0.88
C GLN A 37 -10.98 1.74 -1.33
N ALA A 38 -10.86 1.97 -2.63
CA ALA A 38 -9.99 3.03 -3.16
C ALA A 38 -10.40 4.41 -2.66
N ASP A 39 -11.70 4.69 -2.61
CA ASP A 39 -12.22 5.96 -2.11
C ASP A 39 -11.95 6.11 -0.60
N LEU A 40 -12.06 5.04 0.16
CA LEU A 40 -11.74 5.05 1.59
C LEU A 40 -10.25 5.32 1.83
N ILE A 41 -9.38 4.76 1.01
CA ILE A 41 -7.95 5.02 1.10
C ILE A 41 -7.65 6.51 0.83
N LYS A 42 -8.35 7.12 -0.13
CA LYS A 42 -8.24 8.56 -0.39
C LYS A 42 -8.73 9.39 0.81
N GLU A 43 -9.83 8.99 1.42
CA GLU A 43 -10.35 9.64 2.63
C GLU A 43 -9.34 9.55 3.77
N LEU A 44 -8.70 8.40 3.92
CA LEU A 44 -7.66 8.19 4.92
C LEU A 44 -6.49 9.16 4.70
N ALA A 45 -6.04 9.29 3.46
CA ALA A 45 -4.97 10.23 3.11
C ALA A 45 -5.37 11.68 3.34
N ASP A 46 -6.63 12.03 3.10
CA ASP A 46 -7.15 13.38 3.37
C ASP A 46 -7.18 13.66 4.88
N GLN A 47 -7.53 12.66 5.68
CA GLN A 47 -7.56 12.79 7.14
C GLN A 47 -6.15 12.87 7.73
N TYR A 48 -5.19 12.14 7.16
CA TYR A 48 -3.81 12.06 7.64
C TYR A 48 -2.83 12.33 6.49
N PRO A 49 -2.77 13.58 5.98
CA PRO A 49 -2.02 13.88 4.75
C PRO A 49 -0.53 13.58 4.80
N ASP A 50 0.08 13.67 5.99
CA ASP A 50 1.51 13.41 6.14
C ASP A 50 1.83 11.97 6.57
N SER A 51 0.81 11.17 6.87
CA SER A 51 0.98 9.84 7.47
C SER A 51 0.29 8.71 6.70
N GLY A 52 -0.38 9.03 5.60
CA GLY A 52 -1.18 8.04 4.85
C GLY A 52 -0.40 6.79 4.46
N GLY A 53 0.78 6.97 3.88
CA GLY A 53 1.64 5.85 3.48
C GLY A 53 2.12 5.02 4.66
N GLU A 54 2.52 5.66 5.76
CA GLU A 54 2.94 4.97 6.98
C GLU A 54 1.81 4.14 7.59
N ILE A 55 0.60 4.70 7.61
CA ILE A 55 -0.58 4.02 8.14
C ILE A 55 -0.88 2.78 7.29
N LEU A 56 -0.89 2.93 5.98
CA LEU A 56 -1.17 1.83 5.06
C LEU A 56 -0.09 0.75 5.11
N SER A 57 1.18 1.14 5.27
CA SER A 57 2.28 0.19 5.47
C SER A 57 2.10 -0.59 6.77
N ALA A 58 1.70 0.09 7.86
CA ALA A 58 1.42 -0.57 9.13
C ALA A 58 0.26 -1.57 9.03
N ILE A 59 -0.78 -1.23 8.26
CA ILE A 59 -1.90 -2.13 7.99
C ILE A 59 -1.44 -3.38 7.25
N ILE A 60 -0.59 -3.21 6.23
CA ILE A 60 -0.01 -4.30 5.45
C ILE A 60 0.82 -5.23 6.35
N GLU A 61 1.67 -4.66 7.21
CA GLU A 61 2.50 -5.41 8.13
C GLU A 61 1.67 -6.24 9.13
N ALA A 62 0.54 -5.69 9.56
CA ALA A 62 -0.36 -6.34 10.51
C ALA A 62 -1.26 -7.40 9.86
N ASN A 63 -1.47 -7.33 8.54
CA ASN A 63 -2.41 -8.18 7.81
C ASN A 63 -1.76 -8.77 6.55
N PRO A 64 -0.78 -9.68 6.70
CA PRO A 64 -0.06 -10.23 5.55
C PRO A 64 -0.94 -10.90 4.49
N ASP A 65 -2.04 -11.50 4.90
CA ASP A 65 -2.96 -12.20 3.97
C ASP A 65 -3.63 -11.24 2.98
N ASP A 66 -3.85 -9.99 3.40
CA ASP A 66 -4.49 -8.98 2.56
C ASP A 66 -3.48 -7.96 2.01
N ALA A 67 -2.20 -8.13 2.33
CA ALA A 67 -1.15 -7.16 2.03
C ALA A 67 -1.08 -6.78 0.54
N ALA A 68 -1.11 -7.78 -0.35
CA ALA A 68 -1.02 -7.54 -1.78
C ALA A 68 -2.21 -6.72 -2.30
N ASP A 69 -3.42 -7.09 -1.89
CA ASP A 69 -4.63 -6.40 -2.32
C ASP A 69 -4.66 -4.95 -1.82
N ILE A 70 -4.29 -4.73 -0.57
CA ILE A 70 -4.22 -3.40 0.02
C ILE A 70 -3.20 -2.53 -0.72
N ALA A 71 -2.02 -3.10 -1.02
CA ALA A 71 -0.96 -2.38 -1.72
C ALA A 71 -1.38 -1.98 -3.14
N ILE A 72 -2.04 -2.88 -3.86
CA ILE A 72 -2.51 -2.62 -5.23
C ILE A 72 -3.59 -1.52 -5.20
N THR A 73 -4.58 -1.64 -4.31
CA THR A 73 -5.63 -0.65 -4.16
C THR A 73 -5.04 0.71 -3.77
N THR A 74 -4.05 0.71 -2.87
CA THR A 74 -3.35 1.93 -2.47
C THR A 74 -2.61 2.57 -3.64
N ALA A 75 -1.92 1.78 -4.46
CA ALA A 75 -1.20 2.30 -5.62
C ALA A 75 -2.15 2.93 -6.64
N GLU A 76 -3.34 2.40 -6.80
CA GLU A 76 -4.36 2.97 -7.67
C GLU A 76 -4.94 4.27 -7.11
N ALA A 77 -5.20 4.30 -5.81
CA ALA A 77 -5.80 5.46 -5.15
C ALA A 77 -4.78 6.58 -4.87
N LEU A 78 -3.57 6.18 -4.45
CA LEU A 78 -2.50 7.09 -4.03
C LEU A 78 -1.19 6.67 -4.69
N PRO A 79 -0.96 7.02 -5.96
CA PRO A 79 0.27 6.63 -6.65
C PRO A 79 1.55 7.01 -5.92
N GLU A 80 1.52 8.12 -5.19
CA GLU A 80 2.67 8.60 -4.41
C GLU A 80 3.03 7.70 -3.23
N ALA A 81 2.09 6.88 -2.75
CA ALA A 81 2.34 5.91 -1.68
C ALA A 81 2.73 4.52 -2.19
N ALA A 82 2.71 4.31 -3.50
CA ALA A 82 2.93 3.00 -4.10
C ALA A 82 4.28 2.38 -3.71
N ALA A 83 5.35 3.17 -3.71
CA ALA A 83 6.67 2.68 -3.35
C ALA A 83 6.73 2.20 -1.91
N GLU A 84 6.14 2.97 -1.01
CA GLU A 84 6.15 2.67 0.43
C GLU A 84 5.36 1.40 0.74
N VAL A 85 4.15 1.25 0.18
CA VAL A 85 3.34 0.06 0.43
C VAL A 85 3.92 -1.18 -0.27
N ALA A 86 4.53 -1.01 -1.43
CA ALA A 86 5.21 -2.12 -2.13
C ALA A 86 6.40 -2.64 -1.31
N ALA A 87 7.17 -1.74 -0.71
CA ALA A 87 8.27 -2.12 0.18
C ALA A 87 7.76 -2.90 1.39
N ALA A 88 6.66 -2.44 2.00
CA ALA A 88 6.04 -3.13 3.14
C ALA A 88 5.63 -4.56 2.76
N VAL A 89 5.02 -4.75 1.60
CA VAL A 89 4.67 -6.10 1.13
C VAL A 89 5.91 -6.95 0.91
N ALA A 90 6.95 -6.38 0.31
CA ALA A 90 8.20 -7.12 0.06
C ALA A 90 8.86 -7.61 1.35
N GLU A 91 8.65 -6.89 2.45
CA GLU A 91 9.17 -7.29 3.76
C GLU A 91 8.35 -8.41 4.42
N VAL A 92 7.01 -8.33 4.33
CA VAL A 92 6.15 -9.29 5.03
C VAL A 92 5.71 -10.46 4.18
N VAL A 93 5.58 -10.27 2.86
CA VAL A 93 5.17 -11.31 1.91
C VAL A 93 6.07 -11.25 0.67
N PRO A 94 7.35 -11.63 0.81
CA PRO A 94 8.31 -11.50 -0.30
C PRO A 94 7.85 -12.14 -1.61
N GLU A 95 7.13 -13.25 -1.52
CA GLU A 95 6.62 -13.96 -2.70
C GLU A 95 5.57 -13.18 -3.48
N ALA A 96 4.93 -12.18 -2.87
CA ALA A 96 3.96 -11.33 -3.55
C ALA A 96 4.60 -10.13 -4.25
N ALA A 97 5.87 -9.86 -4.00
CA ALA A 97 6.55 -8.67 -4.50
C ALA A 97 6.54 -8.59 -6.03
N THR A 98 6.82 -9.69 -6.71
CA THR A 98 6.85 -9.75 -8.17
C THR A 98 5.46 -9.51 -8.76
N GLU A 99 4.43 -10.11 -8.15
CA GLU A 99 3.05 -9.92 -8.58
C GLU A 99 2.63 -8.45 -8.47
N ILE A 100 2.97 -7.81 -7.36
CA ILE A 100 2.65 -6.39 -7.16
C ILE A 100 3.35 -5.53 -8.20
N ALA A 101 4.62 -5.76 -8.44
CA ALA A 101 5.37 -5.03 -9.47
C ALA A 101 4.71 -5.17 -10.84
N THR A 102 4.30 -6.39 -11.19
CA THR A 102 3.62 -6.68 -12.46
C THR A 102 2.30 -5.94 -12.58
N GLN A 103 1.47 -6.03 -11.55
CA GLN A 103 0.16 -5.37 -11.56
C GLN A 103 0.27 -3.85 -11.62
N MET A 104 1.21 -3.29 -10.85
CA MET A 104 1.46 -1.85 -10.91
C MET A 104 1.97 -1.41 -12.29
N ALA A 105 2.81 -2.22 -12.92
CA ALA A 105 3.30 -1.92 -14.27
C ALA A 105 2.16 -1.87 -15.30
N GLN A 106 1.14 -2.68 -15.11
CA GLN A 106 -0.03 -2.71 -16.00
C GLN A 106 -0.99 -1.56 -15.75
N THR A 107 -1.16 -1.16 -14.49
CA THR A 107 -2.18 -0.18 -14.10
C THR A 107 -1.62 1.23 -13.95
N ASN A 108 -0.40 1.38 -13.46
CA ASN A 108 0.22 2.68 -13.24
C ASN A 108 1.74 2.58 -13.42
N PRO A 109 2.25 2.71 -14.68
CA PRO A 109 3.68 2.55 -14.97
C PRO A 109 4.60 3.50 -14.18
N GLU A 110 4.16 4.71 -13.88
CA GLU A 110 4.97 5.65 -13.10
C GLU A 110 5.18 5.17 -11.68
N ALA A 111 4.09 4.74 -11.03
CA ALA A 111 4.14 4.18 -9.68
C ALA A 111 4.92 2.87 -9.66
N ALA A 112 4.81 2.08 -10.73
CA ALA A 112 5.47 0.78 -10.84
C ALA A 112 6.99 0.88 -10.76
N GLN A 113 7.58 1.90 -11.37
CA GLN A 113 9.03 2.08 -11.35
C GLN A 113 9.52 2.35 -9.91
N ALA A 114 8.85 3.26 -9.22
CA ALA A 114 9.18 3.57 -7.82
C ALA A 114 8.94 2.37 -6.91
N ALA A 115 7.84 1.64 -7.13
CA ALA A 115 7.53 0.44 -6.38
C ALA A 115 8.57 -0.65 -6.60
N ALA A 116 8.98 -0.87 -7.84
CA ALA A 116 10.00 -1.87 -8.17
C ALA A 116 11.33 -1.58 -7.46
N GLN A 117 11.74 -0.31 -7.44
CA GLN A 117 12.95 0.10 -6.72
C GLN A 117 12.82 -0.17 -5.22
N ALA A 118 11.68 0.20 -4.63
CA ALA A 118 11.44 -0.01 -3.21
C ALA A 118 11.42 -1.50 -2.85
N ILE A 119 10.82 -2.33 -3.70
CA ILE A 119 10.81 -3.80 -3.52
C ILE A 119 12.23 -4.36 -3.53
N VAL A 120 13.06 -3.92 -4.48
CA VAL A 120 14.44 -4.39 -4.59
C VAL A 120 15.29 -3.95 -3.39
N GLU A 121 15.05 -2.74 -2.89
CA GLU A 121 15.74 -2.24 -1.69
C GLU A 121 15.34 -3.04 -0.45
N ALA A 122 14.05 -3.37 -0.31
CA ALA A 122 13.54 -4.16 0.81
C ALA A 122 13.91 -5.63 0.70
N ASN A 123 13.97 -6.15 -0.53
CA ASN A 123 14.27 -7.56 -0.80
C ASN A 123 15.17 -7.68 -2.03
N PRO A 124 16.48 -7.55 -1.87
CA PRO A 124 17.41 -7.62 -3.00
C PRO A 124 17.36 -8.91 -3.81
N GLU A 125 16.94 -10.01 -3.18
CA GLU A 125 16.82 -11.30 -3.87
C GLU A 125 15.76 -11.29 -4.97
N ALA A 126 14.76 -10.40 -4.84
CA ALA A 126 13.68 -10.26 -5.82
C ALA A 126 14.10 -9.45 -7.06
N ALA A 127 15.27 -8.84 -7.06
CA ALA A 127 15.69 -7.89 -8.13
C ALA A 127 15.53 -8.45 -9.54
N ALA A 128 16.03 -9.66 -9.78
CA ALA A 128 15.98 -10.27 -11.11
C ALA A 128 14.55 -10.56 -11.56
N GLU A 129 13.74 -11.12 -10.66
CA GLU A 129 12.35 -11.46 -10.95
C GLU A 129 11.50 -10.20 -11.20
N VAL A 130 11.71 -9.18 -10.38
CA VAL A 130 10.99 -7.90 -10.52
C VAL A 130 11.35 -7.23 -11.85
N ALA A 131 12.66 -7.23 -12.22
CA ALA A 131 13.11 -6.64 -13.47
C ALA A 131 12.48 -7.34 -14.67
N ILE A 132 12.43 -8.67 -14.65
CA ILE A 132 11.80 -9.46 -15.72
C ILE A 132 10.30 -9.18 -15.78
N ALA A 133 9.64 -9.20 -14.65
CA ALA A 133 8.18 -8.95 -14.58
C ALA A 133 7.82 -7.56 -15.11
N MET A 134 8.62 -6.56 -14.75
CA MET A 134 8.43 -5.19 -15.23
C MET A 134 8.61 -5.11 -16.74
N ALA A 135 9.65 -5.78 -17.27
CA ALA A 135 9.92 -5.77 -18.71
C ALA A 135 8.81 -6.47 -19.50
N GLU A 136 8.25 -7.54 -18.96
CA GLU A 136 7.14 -8.28 -19.60
C GLU A 136 5.83 -7.52 -19.54
N ALA A 137 5.56 -6.82 -18.45
CA ALA A 137 4.31 -6.09 -18.25
C ALA A 137 4.28 -4.74 -18.98
N ALA A 138 5.43 -4.10 -19.17
CA ALA A 138 5.55 -2.81 -19.86
C ALA A 138 5.95 -3.04 -21.31
N PRO A 139 5.14 -2.57 -22.28
CA PRO A 139 5.47 -2.70 -23.70
C PRO A 139 6.66 -1.84 -24.11
#